data_63314f650443b56a881167d509ed5968
#
_entry.id   63314f650443b56a881167d509ed5968
#
_cell.length_a   1.000
_cell.length_b   1.000
_cell.length_c   1.000
_cell.angle_alpha   90.00
_cell.angle_beta   90.00
_cell.angle_gamma   90.00
#
_symmetry.space_group_name_H-M   'P 1'
#
loop_
_entity.id
_entity.type
_entity.pdbx_description
1 polymer ?
#
loop_
_entity_poly.entity_id
_entity_poly.type
_entity_poly.pdbx_seq_one_letter_code
_entity_poly.pdbx_strand_id
1 'polypeptide(L)'
;MFTACVPSLVEKTADASVPANYHNSQDTLNSPEYANEAVQDTINSAQVNWKEFFTDPYLNKLIEIGLENNQELNITLQEIMISQNEIQARKGEYLPYLGLRAGAGLDKAAEYTRDGAVEENLNIREEEAFPEPLPDYMIGAYATWEVDIWGKLHNAKKASVLRYLSSVEGKN
;
A
#
# COMPACT_ATOMS: atom_id res chain seq x y z
N MET A 1 11.82 -27.57 -18.86
CA MET A 1 10.55 -26.94 -18.41
C MET A 1 10.75 -26.52 -16.96
N PHE A 2 10.90 -25.24 -16.70
CA PHE A 2 10.96 -24.72 -15.34
C PHE A 2 9.54 -24.35 -14.91
N THR A 3 8.92 -25.17 -14.09
CA THR A 3 7.67 -24.83 -13.41
C THR A 3 8.00 -23.86 -12.29
N ALA A 4 7.86 -22.57 -12.56
CA ALA A 4 7.88 -21.56 -11.50
C ALA A 4 6.61 -21.76 -10.66
N CYS A 5 6.76 -22.35 -9.47
CA CYS A 5 5.70 -22.40 -8.47
C CYS A 5 5.50 -20.97 -7.93
N VAL A 6 4.62 -20.20 -8.56
CA VAL A 6 4.04 -19.03 -7.91
C VAL A 6 2.98 -19.58 -6.96
N PRO A 7 3.12 -19.43 -5.63
CA PRO A 7 2.08 -19.86 -4.71
C PRO A 7 0.80 -19.06 -5.04
N SER A 8 -0.27 -19.77 -5.40
CA SER A 8 -1.57 -19.15 -5.52
C SER A 8 -1.98 -18.69 -4.13
N LEU A 9 -2.14 -17.39 -3.94
CA LEU A 9 -2.79 -16.85 -2.75
C LEU A 9 -4.28 -17.24 -2.84
N VAL A 10 -4.60 -18.40 -2.29
CA VAL A 10 -5.99 -18.75 -1.99
C VAL A 10 -6.40 -17.86 -0.84
N GLU A 11 -7.31 -16.92 -1.09
CA GLU A 11 -7.95 -16.15 -0.03
C GLU A 11 -8.66 -17.16 0.89
N LYS A 12 -8.08 -17.39 2.06
CA LYS A 12 -8.81 -18.06 3.14
C LYS A 12 -9.82 -17.04 3.66
N THR A 13 -11.07 -17.21 3.28
CA THR A 13 -12.17 -16.57 3.99
C THR A 13 -12.16 -17.07 5.43
N ALA A 14 -12.17 -16.14 6.39
CA ALA A 14 -12.29 -16.51 7.79
C ALA A 14 -13.59 -17.32 7.95
N ASP A 15 -13.49 -18.44 8.65
CA ASP A 15 -14.66 -19.22 9.02
C ASP A 15 -15.45 -18.39 10.05
N ALA A 16 -16.55 -17.81 9.61
CA ALA A 16 -17.44 -17.01 10.45
C ALA A 16 -18.48 -17.87 11.17
N SER A 17 -18.36 -19.20 11.12
CA SER A 17 -19.25 -20.08 11.84
C SER A 17 -19.00 -19.94 13.35
N VAL A 18 -19.89 -19.24 14.01
CA VAL A 18 -19.98 -19.19 15.47
C VAL A 18 -20.84 -20.38 15.93
N PRO A 19 -20.39 -21.19 16.92
CA PRO A 19 -21.21 -22.24 17.46
C PRO A 19 -22.57 -21.68 17.93
N ALA A 20 -23.67 -22.34 17.54
CA ALA A 20 -25.00 -21.86 17.86
C ALA A 20 -25.32 -21.89 19.36
N ASN A 21 -24.55 -22.63 20.15
CA ASN A 21 -24.71 -22.72 21.60
C ASN A 21 -23.36 -22.73 22.31
N TYR A 22 -23.25 -22.09 23.47
CA TYR A 22 -22.13 -22.24 24.38
C TYR A 22 -22.06 -23.71 24.86
N HIS A 23 -20.84 -24.25 24.92
CA HIS A 23 -20.59 -25.65 25.26
C HIS A 23 -20.97 -26.03 26.71
N ASN A 24 -21.35 -25.07 27.56
CA ASN A 24 -21.74 -25.25 28.95
C ASN A 24 -23.25 -25.17 29.17
N SER A 25 -24.04 -25.83 28.31
CA SER A 25 -25.49 -25.98 28.54
C SER A 25 -25.83 -26.83 29.79
N GLN A 26 -24.85 -27.37 30.51
CA GLN A 26 -25.07 -28.08 31.76
C GLN A 26 -25.10 -27.20 33.01
N ASP A 27 -24.55 -26.00 33.00
CA ASP A 27 -24.56 -25.12 34.18
C ASP A 27 -25.85 -24.33 34.37
N THR A 28 -26.68 -24.23 33.35
CA THR A 28 -27.98 -23.52 33.41
C THR A 28 -29.14 -24.39 33.92
N LEU A 29 -28.96 -25.71 34.00
CA LEU A 29 -30.07 -26.62 34.39
C LEU A 29 -30.25 -26.77 35.90
N ASN A 30 -29.36 -26.24 36.74
CA ASN A 30 -29.40 -26.39 38.19
C ASN A 30 -29.81 -25.13 39.00
N SER A 31 -30.21 -24.05 38.33
CA SER A 31 -30.73 -22.87 39.01
C SER A 31 -32.19 -22.67 38.67
N PRO A 32 -33.12 -23.04 39.58
CA PRO A 32 -34.57 -22.92 39.32
C PRO A 32 -35.05 -21.47 39.16
N GLU A 33 -34.21 -20.49 39.44
CA GLU A 33 -34.56 -19.07 39.48
C GLU A 33 -34.56 -18.40 38.11
N TYR A 34 -33.91 -19.02 37.10
CA TYR A 34 -33.80 -18.47 35.73
C TYR A 34 -34.56 -19.24 34.65
N ALA A 35 -35.34 -20.24 35.07
CA ALA A 35 -36.04 -21.12 34.11
C ALA A 35 -37.21 -20.43 33.38
N ASN A 36 -37.64 -19.24 33.75
CA ASN A 36 -38.81 -18.57 33.19
C ASN A 36 -38.53 -17.37 32.26
N GLU A 37 -37.29 -17.01 32.09
CA GLU A 37 -36.89 -15.91 31.17
C GLU A 37 -35.78 -16.30 30.21
N ALA A 38 -35.82 -17.51 29.69
CA ALA A 38 -35.05 -17.85 28.50
C ALA A 38 -35.69 -17.18 27.26
N VAL A 39 -35.79 -15.86 27.27
CA VAL A 39 -35.83 -15.11 26.05
C VAL A 39 -34.49 -15.42 25.40
N GLN A 40 -34.51 -16.21 24.33
CA GLN A 40 -33.32 -16.41 23.49
C GLN A 40 -32.94 -15.04 22.94
N ASP A 41 -32.13 -14.30 23.69
CA ASP A 41 -31.49 -13.11 23.20
C ASP A 41 -30.44 -13.56 22.17
N THR A 42 -30.88 -13.64 20.92
CA THR A 42 -30.07 -13.97 19.77
C THR A 42 -29.35 -12.74 19.21
N ILE A 43 -29.50 -11.57 19.88
CA ILE A 43 -28.89 -10.34 19.46
C ILE A 43 -27.38 -10.40 19.83
N ASN A 44 -26.55 -10.41 18.82
CA ASN A 44 -25.11 -10.31 19.01
C ASN A 44 -24.76 -8.94 19.60
N SER A 45 -24.35 -8.89 20.85
CA SER A 45 -24.00 -7.63 21.56
C SER A 45 -22.90 -6.82 20.85
N ALA A 46 -22.07 -7.47 20.03
CA ALA A 46 -21.08 -6.78 19.22
C ALA A 46 -21.68 -5.93 18.09
N GLN A 47 -22.94 -6.13 17.74
CA GLN A 47 -23.67 -5.36 16.72
C GLN A 47 -24.48 -4.20 17.32
N VAL A 48 -24.62 -4.14 18.65
CA VAL A 48 -25.34 -3.07 19.32
C VAL A 48 -24.46 -1.81 19.34
N ASN A 49 -25.01 -0.71 18.86
CA ASN A 49 -24.31 0.57 18.90
C ASN A 49 -24.15 1.00 20.37
N TRP A 50 -22.96 1.43 20.76
CA TRP A 50 -22.68 1.87 22.14
C TRP A 50 -23.63 2.99 22.61
N LYS A 51 -24.16 3.85 21.72
CA LYS A 51 -25.17 4.88 22.03
C LYS A 51 -26.52 4.28 22.48
N GLU A 52 -26.84 3.08 22.03
CA GLU A 52 -28.04 2.36 22.40
C GLU A 52 -27.81 1.50 23.64
N PHE A 53 -26.56 1.04 23.81
CA PHE A 53 -26.17 0.27 25.00
C PHE A 53 -26.15 1.11 26.27
N PHE A 54 -25.63 2.32 26.19
CA PHE A 54 -25.59 3.26 27.33
C PHE A 54 -26.80 4.20 27.27
N THR A 55 -27.70 4.08 28.24
CA THR A 55 -28.93 4.89 28.31
C THR A 55 -28.75 6.24 29.00
N ASP A 56 -27.61 6.48 29.69
CA ASP A 56 -27.30 7.73 30.36
C ASP A 56 -26.81 8.79 29.35
N PRO A 57 -27.54 9.91 29.16
CA PRO A 57 -27.19 10.96 28.20
C PRO A 57 -25.88 11.69 28.58
N TYR A 58 -25.55 11.78 29.86
CA TYR A 58 -24.29 12.42 30.29
C TYR A 58 -23.07 11.55 29.97
N LEU A 59 -23.22 10.24 30.15
CA LEU A 59 -22.18 9.28 29.78
C LEU A 59 -21.96 9.27 28.27
N ASN A 60 -23.03 9.25 27.48
CA ASN A 60 -22.95 9.31 26.02
C ASN A 60 -22.21 10.57 25.54
N LYS A 61 -22.52 11.74 26.13
CA LYS A 61 -21.83 12.99 25.82
C LYS A 61 -20.35 12.97 26.21
N LEU A 62 -19.99 12.38 27.35
CA LEU A 62 -18.59 12.23 27.77
C LEU A 62 -17.81 11.34 26.82
N ILE A 63 -18.41 10.22 26.37
CA ILE A 63 -17.79 9.32 25.39
C ILE A 63 -17.56 10.07 24.06
N GLU A 64 -18.54 10.82 23.57
CA GLU A 64 -18.42 11.61 22.33
C GLU A 64 -17.25 12.60 22.42
N ILE A 65 -17.18 13.40 23.49
CA ILE A 65 -16.08 14.34 23.71
C ILE A 65 -14.74 13.60 23.81
N GLY A 66 -14.70 12.44 24.48
CA GLY A 66 -13.51 11.61 24.58
C GLY A 66 -13.03 11.13 23.21
N LEU A 67 -13.94 10.64 22.35
CA LEU A 67 -13.62 10.17 21.01
C LEU A 67 -13.16 11.30 20.09
N GLU A 68 -13.81 12.48 20.14
CA GLU A 68 -13.44 13.65 19.33
C GLU A 68 -12.04 14.17 19.67
N ASN A 69 -11.65 14.08 20.93
CA ASN A 69 -10.35 14.58 21.42
C ASN A 69 -9.29 13.48 21.56
N ASN A 70 -9.57 12.27 21.14
CA ASN A 70 -8.65 11.15 21.25
C ASN A 70 -7.54 11.24 20.20
N GLN A 71 -6.32 11.58 20.64
CA GLN A 71 -5.16 11.67 19.76
C GLN A 71 -4.72 10.32 19.20
N GLU A 72 -4.90 9.23 19.94
CA GLU A 72 -4.59 7.88 19.47
C GLU A 72 -5.52 7.46 18.32
N LEU A 73 -6.80 7.79 18.41
CA LEU A 73 -7.75 7.59 17.33
C LEU A 73 -7.35 8.40 16.08
N ASN A 74 -6.91 9.65 16.26
CA ASN A 74 -6.42 10.48 15.15
C ASN A 74 -5.17 9.88 14.51
N ILE A 75 -4.24 9.33 15.28
CA ILE A 75 -3.06 8.62 14.76
C ILE A 75 -3.50 7.41 13.93
N THR A 76 -4.38 6.57 14.46
CA THR A 76 -4.91 5.40 13.75
C THR A 76 -5.58 5.79 12.42
N LEU A 77 -6.35 6.89 12.38
CA LEU A 77 -6.95 7.39 11.15
C LEU A 77 -5.89 7.81 10.13
N GLN A 78 -4.78 8.43 10.56
CA GLN A 78 -3.67 8.77 9.67
C GLN A 78 -2.96 7.52 9.15
N GLU A 79 -2.78 6.49 9.97
CA GLU A 79 -2.21 5.20 9.54
C GLU A 79 -3.07 4.50 8.48
N ILE A 80 -4.40 4.57 8.62
CA ILE A 80 -5.34 4.09 7.59
C ILE A 80 -5.14 4.85 6.29
N MET A 81 -5.01 6.17 6.33
CA MET A 81 -4.75 7.00 5.14
C MET A 81 -3.39 6.68 4.51
N ILE A 82 -2.35 6.45 5.30
CA ILE A 82 -1.04 6.02 4.82
C ILE A 82 -1.15 4.67 4.09
N SER A 83 -1.82 3.69 4.70
CA SER A 83 -2.05 2.38 4.10
C SER A 83 -2.84 2.45 2.78
N GLN A 84 -3.81 3.35 2.70
CA GLN A 84 -4.57 3.61 1.46
C GLN A 84 -3.68 4.21 0.37
N ASN A 85 -2.82 5.18 0.72
CA ASN A 85 -1.88 5.79 -0.22
C ASN A 85 -0.82 4.79 -0.70
N GLU A 86 -0.41 3.81 0.14
CA GLU A 86 0.49 2.74 -0.26
C GLU A 86 -0.11 1.88 -1.39
N ILE A 87 -1.42 1.60 -1.35
CA ILE A 87 -2.12 0.89 -2.45
C ILE A 87 -1.96 1.67 -3.77
N GLN A 88 -2.10 2.99 -3.70
CA GLN A 88 -1.95 3.85 -4.87
C GLN A 88 -0.51 3.83 -5.41
N ALA A 89 0.49 3.88 -4.53
CA ALA A 89 1.89 3.78 -4.90
C ALA A 89 2.19 2.44 -5.59
N ARG A 90 1.75 1.31 -4.99
CA ARG A 90 1.90 -0.03 -5.57
C ARG A 90 1.17 -0.19 -6.91
N LYS A 91 0.05 0.52 -7.10
CA LYS A 91 -0.65 0.57 -8.38
C LYS A 91 0.18 1.26 -9.46
N GLY A 92 0.99 2.24 -9.10
CA GLY A 92 1.89 2.93 -10.03
C GLY A 92 3.05 2.06 -10.52
N GLU A 93 3.56 1.14 -9.69
CA GLU A 93 4.77 0.36 -9.97
C GLU A 93 4.67 -0.56 -11.21
N TYR A 94 3.48 -1.02 -11.59
CA TYR A 94 3.29 -1.83 -12.79
C TYR A 94 2.88 -1.03 -14.04
N LEU A 95 2.82 0.31 -13.93
CA LEU A 95 2.60 1.20 -15.05
C LEU A 95 3.95 1.62 -15.67
N PRO A 96 3.99 1.94 -16.97
CA PRO A 96 5.20 2.47 -17.58
C PRO A 96 5.56 3.83 -16.99
N TYR A 97 6.84 4.00 -16.64
CA TYR A 97 7.39 5.28 -16.25
C TYR A 97 7.92 6.03 -17.48
N LEU A 98 7.48 7.26 -17.65
CA LEU A 98 7.92 8.16 -18.70
C LEU A 98 8.81 9.24 -18.11
N GLY A 99 10.00 9.43 -18.68
CA GLY A 99 10.92 10.47 -18.27
C GLY A 99 11.40 11.30 -19.44
N LEU A 100 11.73 12.56 -19.15
CA LEU A 100 12.40 13.47 -20.07
C LEU A 100 13.82 13.70 -19.58
N ARG A 101 14.76 13.73 -20.51
CA ARG A 101 16.16 14.03 -20.22
C ARG A 101 16.63 15.15 -21.14
N ALA A 102 17.23 16.16 -20.56
CA ALA A 102 17.95 17.20 -21.30
C ALA A 102 19.32 17.37 -20.65
N GLY A 103 20.33 17.55 -21.46
CA GLY A 103 21.70 17.76 -21.01
C GLY A 103 22.44 18.67 -21.97
N ALA A 104 23.37 19.42 -21.41
CA ALA A 104 24.37 20.17 -22.14
C ALA A 104 25.73 19.86 -21.51
N GLY A 105 26.70 19.56 -22.32
CA GLY A 105 28.04 19.22 -21.91
C GLY A 105 29.09 19.84 -22.82
N LEU A 106 30.33 19.80 -22.39
CA LEU A 106 31.49 20.10 -23.17
C LEU A 106 32.39 18.86 -23.11
N ASP A 107 32.78 18.35 -24.26
CA ASP A 107 33.70 17.24 -24.39
C ASP A 107 35.04 17.71 -24.94
N LYS A 108 36.12 17.22 -24.35
CA LYS A 108 37.47 17.46 -24.82
C LYS A 108 38.30 16.20 -24.64
N ALA A 109 38.75 15.61 -25.76
CA ALA A 109 39.67 14.50 -25.70
C ALA A 109 41.05 14.96 -25.19
N ALA A 110 41.69 14.09 -24.42
CA ALA A 110 43.06 14.38 -23.99
C ALA A 110 44.01 14.29 -25.20
N GLU A 111 44.83 15.32 -25.39
CA GLU A 111 45.71 15.53 -26.55
C GLU A 111 46.56 14.28 -26.91
N TYR A 112 47.11 13.59 -25.90
CA TYR A 112 47.98 12.42 -26.09
C TYR A 112 47.20 11.08 -26.07
N THR A 113 45.92 11.09 -26.41
CA THR A 113 45.13 9.88 -26.63
C THR A 113 44.90 9.68 -28.13
N ARG A 114 44.39 8.48 -28.50
CA ARG A 114 44.01 8.22 -29.89
C ARG A 114 42.92 9.18 -30.38
N ASP A 115 41.97 9.49 -29.52
CA ASP A 115 40.84 10.36 -29.87
C ASP A 115 41.30 11.83 -29.97
N GLY A 116 42.16 12.29 -29.07
CA GLY A 116 42.77 13.62 -29.17
C GLY A 116 43.63 13.82 -30.40
N ALA A 117 44.45 12.81 -30.78
CA ALA A 117 45.24 12.85 -32.01
C ALA A 117 44.34 12.86 -33.27
N VAL A 118 43.14 12.28 -33.21
CA VAL A 118 42.15 12.35 -34.31
C VAL A 118 41.57 13.76 -34.40
N GLU A 119 41.16 14.35 -33.28
CA GLU A 119 40.59 15.70 -33.23
C GLU A 119 41.59 16.77 -33.68
N GLU A 120 42.88 16.59 -33.35
CA GLU A 120 43.94 17.53 -33.75
C GLU A 120 44.27 17.47 -35.24
N ASN A 121 44.19 16.28 -35.86
CA ASN A 121 44.66 16.07 -37.23
C ASN A 121 43.54 15.95 -38.26
N LEU A 122 42.26 15.85 -37.85
CA LEU A 122 41.11 15.77 -38.74
C LEU A 122 40.23 17.01 -38.57
N ASN A 123 39.56 17.39 -39.65
CA ASN A 123 38.57 18.46 -39.63
C ASN A 123 37.19 17.91 -39.41
N ILE A 124 36.31 18.61 -38.67
CA ILE A 124 34.91 18.26 -38.51
C ILE A 124 34.10 18.48 -39.77
N ARG A 125 34.55 19.44 -40.62
CA ARG A 125 34.06 19.73 -41.98
C ARG A 125 35.25 20.18 -42.84
N GLU A 126 35.02 20.31 -44.14
CA GLU A 126 36.04 20.89 -45.05
C GLU A 126 36.50 22.26 -44.50
N GLU A 127 37.81 22.39 -44.24
CA GLU A 127 38.47 23.58 -43.71
C GLU A 127 38.07 24.03 -42.30
N GLU A 128 37.35 23.23 -41.52
CA GLU A 128 36.92 23.55 -40.16
C GLU A 128 37.48 22.52 -39.16
N ALA A 129 38.40 22.95 -38.30
CA ALA A 129 38.94 22.11 -37.23
C ALA A 129 37.89 21.80 -36.17
N PHE A 130 38.12 20.73 -35.41
CA PHE A 130 37.29 20.44 -34.25
C PHE A 130 37.27 21.60 -33.24
N PRO A 131 36.11 22.07 -32.79
CA PRO A 131 36.06 23.06 -31.72
C PRO A 131 36.54 22.44 -30.41
N GLU A 132 37.40 23.13 -29.70
CA GLU A 132 37.91 22.71 -28.39
C GLU A 132 37.50 23.69 -27.29
N PRO A 133 36.63 23.26 -26.34
CA PRO A 133 35.94 21.97 -26.22
C PRO A 133 34.74 21.84 -27.19
N LEU A 134 34.43 20.59 -27.59
CA LEU A 134 33.26 20.28 -28.42
C LEU A 134 31.99 20.38 -27.61
N PRO A 135 31.02 21.24 -27.96
CA PRO A 135 29.75 21.29 -27.25
C PRO A 135 28.86 20.09 -27.59
N ASP A 136 28.31 19.42 -26.56
CA ASP A 136 27.37 18.33 -26.69
C ASP A 136 26.00 18.73 -26.11
N TYR A 137 24.94 18.54 -26.88
CA TYR A 137 23.59 18.83 -26.48
C TYR A 137 22.71 17.60 -26.67
N MET A 138 22.02 17.19 -25.62
CA MET A 138 21.13 16.07 -25.66
C MET A 138 19.75 16.47 -25.19
N ILE A 139 18.73 16.09 -25.93
CA ILE A 139 17.34 16.09 -25.51
C ILE A 139 16.69 14.77 -25.90
N GLY A 140 15.98 14.14 -25.00
CA GLY A 140 15.34 12.87 -25.25
C GLY A 140 14.21 12.57 -24.30
N ALA A 141 13.32 11.68 -24.73
CA ALA A 141 12.33 11.05 -23.91
C ALA A 141 12.67 9.56 -23.78
N TYR A 142 12.43 9.00 -22.60
CA TYR A 142 12.60 7.56 -22.36
C TYR A 142 11.42 7.00 -21.61
N ALA A 143 11.17 5.71 -21.81
CA ALA A 143 10.16 4.96 -21.11
C ALA A 143 10.80 3.73 -20.48
N THR A 144 10.47 3.44 -19.24
CA THR A 144 10.86 2.22 -18.56
C THR A 144 9.62 1.50 -18.06
N TRP A 145 9.56 0.21 -18.26
CA TRP A 145 8.43 -0.61 -17.84
C TRP A 145 8.90 -1.99 -17.40
N GLU A 146 8.49 -2.39 -16.18
CA GLU A 146 8.71 -3.73 -15.66
C GLU A 146 7.47 -4.58 -15.97
N VAL A 147 7.62 -5.55 -16.88
CA VAL A 147 6.54 -6.49 -17.20
C VAL A 147 6.42 -7.50 -16.07
N ASP A 148 5.27 -7.52 -15.42
CA ASP A 148 5.01 -8.35 -14.23
C ASP A 148 4.62 -9.80 -14.62
N ILE A 149 5.56 -10.53 -15.22
CA ILE A 149 5.34 -11.91 -15.73
C ILE A 149 5.01 -12.88 -14.60
N TRP A 150 5.63 -12.70 -13.43
CA TRP A 150 5.45 -13.58 -12.26
C TRP A 150 4.45 -13.06 -11.23
N GLY A 151 3.78 -11.96 -11.50
CA GLY A 151 2.78 -11.39 -10.61
C GLY A 151 3.34 -10.77 -9.33
N LYS A 152 4.64 -10.46 -9.26
CA LYS A 152 5.31 -9.84 -8.11
C LYS A 152 4.63 -8.52 -7.71
N LEU A 153 4.46 -7.62 -8.68
CA LEU A 153 3.90 -6.28 -8.45
C LEU A 153 2.39 -6.34 -8.13
N HIS A 154 1.66 -7.21 -8.83
CA HIS A 154 0.25 -7.43 -8.54
C HIS A 154 0.01 -8.03 -7.16
N ASN A 155 0.87 -8.97 -6.72
CA ASN A 155 0.78 -9.55 -5.39
C ASN A 155 1.19 -8.54 -4.31
N ALA A 156 2.18 -7.68 -4.56
CA ALA A 156 2.54 -6.59 -3.67
C ALA A 156 1.34 -5.63 -3.45
N LYS A 157 0.63 -5.27 -4.52
CA LYS A 157 -0.60 -4.48 -4.41
C LYS A 157 -1.68 -5.20 -3.60
N LYS A 158 -1.91 -6.50 -3.83
CA LYS A 158 -2.88 -7.29 -3.04
C LYS A 158 -2.51 -7.29 -1.56
N ALA A 159 -1.23 -7.46 -1.23
CA ALA A 159 -0.75 -7.40 0.15
C ALA A 159 -1.02 -6.03 0.80
N SER A 160 -0.83 -4.93 0.07
CA SER A 160 -1.15 -3.58 0.57
C SER A 160 -2.65 -3.39 0.81
N VAL A 161 -3.51 -3.96 -0.06
CA VAL A 161 -4.96 -3.94 0.15
C VAL A 161 -5.35 -4.69 1.44
N LEU A 162 -4.75 -5.85 1.69
CA LEU A 162 -5.02 -6.62 2.92
C LEU A 162 -4.51 -5.89 4.17
N ARG A 163 -3.37 -5.19 4.09
CA ARG A 163 -2.88 -4.33 5.20
C ARG A 163 -3.84 -3.18 5.47
N TYR A 164 -4.33 -2.52 4.43
CA TYR A 164 -5.34 -1.48 4.57
C TYR A 164 -6.60 -1.99 5.27
N LEU A 165 -7.13 -3.15 4.83
CA LEU A 165 -8.30 -3.75 5.48
C LEU A 165 -8.01 -4.09 6.94
N SER A 166 -6.84 -4.64 7.25
CA SER A 166 -6.41 -4.91 8.62
C SER A 166 -6.33 -3.63 9.47
N SER A 167 -5.85 -2.51 8.93
CA SER A 167 -5.79 -1.24 9.66
C SER A 167 -7.17 -0.64 9.91
N VAL A 168 -8.12 -0.84 8.99
CA VAL A 168 -9.52 -0.42 9.16
C VAL A 168 -10.20 -1.22 10.26
N GLU A 169 -10.01 -2.55 10.29
CA GLU A 169 -10.55 -3.40 11.35
C GLU A 169 -9.89 -3.11 12.71
N GLY A 170 -8.61 -2.77 12.73
CA GLY A 170 -7.90 -2.41 13.95
C GLY A 170 -8.39 -1.11 14.62
N LYS A 171 -9.13 -0.28 13.89
CA LYS A 171 -9.77 0.93 14.43
C LYS A 171 -11.05 0.59 15.22
N ASN A 172 -11.76 -0.47 14.84
CA ASN A 172 -13.03 -0.88 15.45
C ASN A 172 -12.80 -1.56 16.78
#